data_b17e8daaf549aea82c0519d6ce42e798
#
_entry.id   b17e8daaf549aea82c0519d6ce42e798
#
_cell.length_a   1.000
_cell.length_b   1.000
_cell.length_c   1.000
_cell.angle_alpha   90.00
_cell.angle_beta   90.00
_cell.angle_gamma   90.00
#
_symmetry.space_group_name_H-M   'P 1'
#
loop_
_entity.id
_entity.type
_entity.pdbx_description
1 polymer ?
#
loop_
_entity_poly.entity_id
_entity_poly.type
_entity_poly.pdbx_seq_one_letter_code
_entity_poly.pdbx_strand_id
1 'polypeptide(L)'
;MAAVPTGTLFSVATTFGSNITVTAVTNANPAVCTATAHGLSNGDIIEVTSGWGRANKRVFRVANVTANTFELEGFDTSSTSFFPAGTGTGTVREVTAWTQLSKVMNPSTKGGEPKTVVYKFVESDVEYSINDGFTATSYTLEFDDDDTTAGYTAMRTLTDAQTNTVMKMLMRSGAILYLPCTLAMNDVPRLQDGQINRISASFAGVNRHTRYSA
;
A
#
# COMPACT_ATOMS: atom_id res chain seq x y z
N MET A 1 -6.56 15.19 -17.05
CA MET A 1 -5.49 15.19 -18.07
C MET A 1 -5.05 13.74 -18.24
N ALA A 2 -5.01 13.21 -19.47
CA ALA A 2 -4.48 11.86 -19.72
C ALA A 2 -2.97 11.85 -19.45
N ALA A 3 -2.47 10.81 -18.76
CA ALA A 3 -1.05 10.65 -18.46
C ALA A 3 -0.56 9.28 -18.95
N VAL A 4 0.66 9.24 -19.46
CA VAL A 4 1.33 8.00 -19.85
C VAL A 4 2.17 7.47 -18.68
N PRO A 5 2.39 6.15 -18.58
CA PRO A 5 3.19 5.57 -17.47
C PRO A 5 4.68 5.93 -17.53
N THR A 6 5.15 6.45 -18.65
CA THR A 6 6.56 6.85 -18.84
C THR A 6 6.98 7.90 -17.80
N GLY A 7 8.07 7.64 -17.09
CA GLY A 7 8.58 8.50 -16.02
C GLY A 7 7.97 8.20 -14.64
N THR A 8 7.20 7.11 -14.49
CA THR A 8 6.78 6.61 -13.18
C THR A 8 7.95 5.90 -12.51
N LEU A 9 8.21 6.24 -11.25
CA LEU A 9 9.25 5.63 -10.43
C LEU A 9 8.62 4.68 -9.42
N PHE A 10 9.19 3.49 -9.31
CA PHE A 10 8.80 2.48 -8.33
C PHE A 10 9.88 2.38 -7.26
N SER A 11 9.46 2.26 -6.00
CA SER A 11 10.36 2.03 -4.87
C SER A 11 9.71 1.07 -3.89
N VAL A 12 10.52 0.35 -3.14
CA VAL A 12 10.06 -0.55 -2.08
C VAL A 12 10.65 -0.12 -0.74
N ALA A 13 9.85 -0.23 0.31
CA ALA A 13 10.32 0.02 1.68
C ALA A 13 11.25 -1.11 2.10
N THR A 14 12.46 -0.76 2.52
CA THR A 14 13.50 -1.73 2.94
C THR A 14 13.75 -1.71 4.44
N THR A 15 13.44 -0.60 5.11
CA THR A 15 13.65 -0.47 6.55
C THR A 15 12.45 0.24 7.17
N PHE A 16 12.04 -0.27 8.33
CA PHE A 16 11.01 0.32 9.16
C PHE A 16 11.58 0.71 10.52
N GLY A 17 11.10 1.80 11.07
CA GLY A 17 11.35 2.21 12.45
C GLY A 17 10.70 1.27 13.47
N SER A 18 10.97 1.53 14.73
CA SER A 18 10.35 0.80 15.85
C SER A 18 8.85 1.03 15.88
N ASN A 19 8.11 0.06 16.43
CA ASN A 19 6.67 0.20 16.62
C ASN A 19 6.38 1.28 17.68
N ILE A 20 5.52 2.23 17.31
CA ILE A 20 4.99 3.29 18.16
C ILE A 20 3.57 2.89 18.57
N THR A 21 3.27 2.86 19.86
CA THR A 21 1.95 2.49 20.36
C THR A 21 0.97 3.65 20.17
N VAL A 22 -0.17 3.36 19.52
CA VAL A 22 -1.31 4.28 19.37
C VAL A 22 -2.36 3.89 20.39
N THR A 23 -2.62 4.77 21.35
CA THR A 23 -3.54 4.54 22.46
C THR A 23 -4.97 4.93 22.16
N ALA A 24 -5.19 5.85 21.22
CA ALA A 24 -6.51 6.25 20.76
C ALA A 24 -6.47 6.71 19.30
N VAL A 25 -7.58 6.53 18.61
CA VAL A 25 -7.84 7.10 17.28
C VAL A 25 -9.24 7.68 17.27
N THR A 26 -9.38 8.90 16.78
CA THR A 26 -10.67 9.60 16.72
C THR A 26 -11.54 9.11 15.57
N ASN A 27 -12.86 9.20 15.73
CA ASN A 27 -13.82 9.09 14.63
C ASN A 27 -14.01 10.48 13.97
N ALA A 28 -13.08 10.88 13.14
CA ALA A 28 -13.03 12.21 12.52
C ALA A 28 -12.52 12.15 11.06
N ASN A 29 -12.59 13.27 10.38
CA ASN A 29 -12.03 13.45 9.03
C ASN A 29 -11.13 14.72 9.02
N PRO A 30 -9.79 14.54 8.98
CA PRO A 30 -9.04 13.29 9.05
C PRO A 30 -9.01 12.67 10.48
N ALA A 31 -8.66 11.38 10.57
CA ALA A 31 -8.46 10.67 11.83
C ALA A 31 -7.23 11.18 12.56
N VAL A 32 -7.37 11.44 13.87
CA VAL A 32 -6.26 11.84 14.76
C VAL A 32 -5.87 10.66 15.64
N CYS A 33 -4.60 10.31 15.62
CA CYS A 33 -3.99 9.28 16.46
C CYS A 33 -3.33 9.91 17.68
N THR A 34 -3.49 9.28 18.85
CA THR A 34 -2.78 9.64 20.08
C THR A 34 -1.68 8.64 20.36
N ALA A 35 -0.44 9.12 20.44
CA ALA A 35 0.76 8.34 20.75
C ALA A 35 1.77 9.23 21.47
N THR A 36 2.11 8.90 22.71
CA THR A 36 3.00 9.74 23.53
C THR A 36 4.43 9.71 23.00
N ALA A 37 5.01 10.90 22.82
CA ALA A 37 6.41 11.09 22.43
C ALA A 37 6.81 10.27 21.18
N HIS A 38 5.95 10.27 20.17
CA HIS A 38 6.06 9.38 19.01
C HIS A 38 7.21 9.72 18.04
N GLY A 39 7.78 10.93 18.09
CA GLY A 39 8.95 11.33 17.30
C GLY A 39 8.71 11.47 15.79
N LEU A 40 7.48 11.30 15.30
CA LEU A 40 7.13 11.47 13.88
C LEU A 40 7.11 12.95 13.48
N SER A 41 7.32 13.21 12.20
CA SER A 41 7.28 14.53 11.57
C SER A 41 6.22 14.58 10.47
N ASN A 42 5.77 15.80 10.12
CA ASN A 42 4.87 15.97 8.99
C ASN A 42 5.51 15.48 7.70
N GLY A 43 4.78 14.63 6.96
CA GLY A 43 5.25 14.03 5.71
C GLY A 43 5.82 12.61 5.86
N ASP A 44 6.08 12.15 7.08
CA ASP A 44 6.52 10.77 7.32
C ASP A 44 5.47 9.77 6.82
N ILE A 45 5.97 8.64 6.32
CA ILE A 45 5.12 7.57 5.82
C ILE A 45 5.10 6.44 6.84
N ILE A 46 3.91 6.10 7.30
CA ILE A 46 3.71 5.09 8.34
C ILE A 46 2.81 3.96 7.86
N GLU A 47 3.13 2.73 8.27
CA GLU A 47 2.24 1.59 8.20
C GLU A 47 1.48 1.46 9.52
N VAL A 48 0.16 1.32 9.45
CA VAL A 48 -0.72 1.24 10.61
C VAL A 48 -1.12 -0.21 10.87
N THR A 49 -0.96 -0.68 12.10
CA THR A 49 -1.60 -1.89 12.62
C THR A 49 -2.70 -1.46 13.58
N SER A 50 -3.95 -1.79 13.29
CA SER A 50 -5.11 -1.28 14.02
C SER A 50 -6.17 -2.37 14.20
N GLY A 51 -6.97 -2.26 15.25
CA GLY A 51 -8.18 -3.07 15.43
C GLY A 51 -9.25 -2.82 14.36
N TRP A 52 -9.20 -1.71 13.64
CA TRP A 52 -10.08 -1.44 12.50
C TRP A 52 -9.58 -2.13 11.23
N GLY A 53 -10.29 -3.13 10.72
CA GLY A 53 -9.88 -3.88 9.53
C GLY A 53 -9.62 -3.00 8.29
N ARG A 54 -10.35 -1.89 8.15
CA ARG A 54 -10.15 -0.94 7.04
C ARG A 54 -8.90 -0.05 7.18
N ALA A 55 -8.34 0.05 8.38
CA ALA A 55 -7.10 0.78 8.67
C ALA A 55 -5.89 -0.15 8.80
N ASN A 56 -6.12 -1.41 9.19
CA ASN A 56 -5.07 -2.38 9.48
C ASN A 56 -4.20 -2.66 8.25
N LYS A 57 -2.89 -2.60 8.44
CA LYS A 57 -1.88 -2.75 7.36
C LYS A 57 -1.97 -1.71 6.24
N ARG A 58 -2.70 -0.62 6.41
CA ARG A 58 -2.67 0.50 5.46
C ARG A 58 -1.51 1.43 5.74
N VAL A 59 -1.16 2.19 4.71
CA VAL A 59 -0.05 3.15 4.74
C VAL A 59 -0.62 4.55 4.59
N PHE A 60 -0.17 5.46 5.46
CA PHE A 60 -0.62 6.85 5.46
C PHE A 60 0.57 7.80 5.55
N ARG A 61 0.36 9.02 5.05
CA ARG A 61 1.24 10.15 5.31
C ARG A 61 0.78 10.84 6.60
N VAL A 62 1.74 11.19 7.43
CA VAL A 62 1.51 11.88 8.69
C VAL A 62 1.32 13.37 8.43
N ALA A 63 0.34 13.97 9.08
CA ALA A 63 0.08 15.40 9.04
C ALA A 63 -0.26 15.97 10.43
N ASN A 64 -0.22 17.29 10.58
CA ASN A 64 -0.60 18.04 11.79
C ASN A 64 -0.03 17.46 13.08
N VAL A 65 1.30 17.21 13.07
CA VAL A 65 2.04 16.60 14.17
C VAL A 65 2.12 17.53 15.37
N THR A 66 1.83 17.00 16.55
CA THR A 66 2.11 17.57 17.87
C THR A 66 3.03 16.64 18.67
N ALA A 67 3.36 16.98 19.91
CA ALA A 67 4.19 16.13 20.76
C ALA A 67 3.60 14.73 21.02
N ASN A 68 2.26 14.61 21.03
CA ASN A 68 1.55 13.39 21.43
C ASN A 68 0.43 12.98 20.46
N THR A 69 0.22 13.73 19.37
CA THR A 69 -0.82 13.39 18.38
C THR A 69 -0.33 13.66 16.96
N PHE A 70 -0.90 12.93 16.01
CA PHE A 70 -0.70 13.14 14.59
C PHE A 70 -1.96 12.72 13.81
N GLU A 71 -2.13 13.27 12.62
CA GLU A 71 -3.24 12.91 11.73
C GLU A 71 -2.81 11.91 10.66
N LEU A 72 -3.73 11.02 10.31
CA LEU A 72 -3.64 10.17 9.12
C LEU A 72 -4.22 10.95 7.94
N GLU A 73 -3.35 11.56 7.14
CA GLU A 73 -3.77 12.48 6.08
C GLU A 73 -4.81 11.89 5.14
N GLY A 74 -5.94 12.58 4.99
CA GLY A 74 -7.01 12.20 4.09
C GLY A 74 -7.78 10.92 4.47
N PHE A 75 -7.60 10.42 5.70
CA PHE A 75 -8.32 9.22 6.16
C PHE A 75 -9.53 9.58 6.99
N ASP A 76 -10.72 9.34 6.42
CA ASP A 76 -11.99 9.57 7.06
C ASP A 76 -12.44 8.34 7.87
N THR A 77 -12.62 8.53 9.18
CA THR A 77 -13.10 7.55 10.14
C THR A 77 -14.40 7.96 10.83
N SER A 78 -15.11 8.95 10.30
CA SER A 78 -16.34 9.50 10.90
C SER A 78 -17.47 8.47 11.01
N SER A 79 -17.50 7.45 10.14
CA SER A 79 -18.51 6.39 10.18
C SER A 79 -18.20 5.36 11.26
N THR A 80 -18.90 5.40 12.38
CA THR A 80 -18.75 4.45 13.50
C THR A 80 -19.19 3.02 13.15
N SER A 81 -19.97 2.83 12.09
CA SER A 81 -20.33 1.50 11.58
C SER A 81 -19.12 0.76 11.00
N PHE A 82 -18.19 1.47 10.38
CA PHE A 82 -16.96 0.90 9.82
C PHE A 82 -15.76 1.03 10.76
N PHE A 83 -15.81 2.00 11.66
CA PHE A 83 -14.76 2.32 12.62
C PHE A 83 -15.38 2.41 14.02
N PRO A 84 -15.70 1.27 14.69
CA PRO A 84 -16.30 1.30 16.02
C PRO A 84 -15.43 2.07 17.00
N ALA A 85 -16.03 2.97 17.78
CA ALA A 85 -15.32 3.83 18.71
C ALA A 85 -14.48 3.02 19.72
N GLY A 86 -13.28 3.48 20.02
CA GLY A 86 -12.38 2.86 21.00
C GLY A 86 -11.65 1.59 20.52
N THR A 87 -11.95 1.05 19.34
CA THR A 87 -11.34 -0.20 18.85
C THR A 87 -10.23 0.04 17.81
N GLY A 88 -9.93 1.30 17.47
CA GLY A 88 -8.91 1.67 16.48
C GLY A 88 -7.47 1.66 16.98
N THR A 89 -7.25 1.35 18.26
CA THR A 89 -5.92 1.29 18.89
C THR A 89 -5.01 0.25 18.23
N GLY A 90 -3.70 0.43 18.39
CA GLY A 90 -2.73 -0.50 17.83
C GLY A 90 -1.33 0.07 17.81
N THR A 91 -0.61 -0.10 16.72
CA THR A 91 0.74 0.41 16.54
C THR A 91 0.93 1.01 15.15
N VAL A 92 1.87 1.93 15.04
CA VAL A 92 2.36 2.41 13.75
C VAL A 92 3.87 2.24 13.67
N ARG A 93 4.40 2.05 12.47
CA ARG A 93 5.84 2.05 12.21
C ARG A 93 6.14 2.92 11.01
N GLU A 94 7.15 3.75 11.13
CA GLU A 94 7.62 4.62 10.06
C GLU A 94 8.39 3.83 9.01
N VAL A 95 8.27 4.20 7.74
CA VAL A 95 9.15 3.72 6.68
C VAL A 95 10.37 4.64 6.63
N THR A 96 11.51 4.16 7.14
CA THR A 96 12.74 4.95 7.27
C THR A 96 13.66 4.88 6.05
N ALA A 97 13.54 3.83 5.23
CA ALA A 97 14.34 3.72 4.00
C ALA A 97 13.53 3.16 2.82
N TRP A 98 13.81 3.72 1.66
CA TRP A 98 13.23 3.33 0.37
C TRP A 98 14.34 2.95 -0.61
N THR A 99 14.18 1.83 -1.30
CA THR A 99 15.05 1.45 -2.40
C THR A 99 14.29 1.57 -3.71
N GLN A 100 14.84 2.37 -4.64
CA GLN A 100 14.25 2.52 -5.97
C GLN A 100 14.45 1.25 -6.80
N LEU A 101 13.41 0.83 -7.49
CA LEU A 101 13.44 -0.25 -8.45
C LEU A 101 13.75 0.34 -9.82
N SER A 102 14.94 0.05 -10.33
CA SER A 102 15.42 0.51 -11.64
C SER A 102 15.10 -0.49 -12.74
N LYS A 103 15.17 -0.03 -14.00
CA LYS A 103 15.00 -0.87 -15.19
C LYS A 103 13.65 -1.63 -15.23
N VAL A 104 12.60 -1.00 -14.72
CA VAL A 104 11.23 -1.55 -14.73
C VAL A 104 10.67 -1.54 -16.13
N MET A 105 10.10 -2.66 -16.54
CA MET A 105 9.43 -2.86 -17.81
C MET A 105 8.02 -3.42 -17.57
N ASN A 106 7.12 -3.20 -18.52
CA ASN A 106 5.80 -3.83 -18.60
C ASN A 106 5.01 -3.88 -17.27
N PRO A 107 4.79 -2.76 -16.57
CA PRO A 107 4.01 -2.76 -15.37
C PRO A 107 2.56 -3.21 -15.69
N SER A 108 2.06 -4.18 -14.93
CA SER A 108 0.68 -4.64 -15.04
C SER A 108 0.00 -4.65 -13.67
N THR A 109 -1.31 -4.36 -13.67
CA THR A 109 -2.13 -4.28 -12.46
C THR A 109 -3.30 -5.21 -12.60
N LYS A 110 -3.64 -5.93 -11.51
CA LYS A 110 -4.86 -6.75 -11.42
C LYS A 110 -5.57 -6.44 -10.11
N GLY A 111 -6.90 -6.60 -10.11
CA GLY A 111 -7.74 -6.43 -8.92
C GLY A 111 -8.00 -4.95 -8.58
N GLY A 112 -8.51 -4.72 -7.35
CA GLY A 112 -9.00 -3.41 -6.92
C GLY A 112 -10.42 -3.10 -7.43
N GLU A 113 -11.05 -4.03 -8.14
CA GLU A 113 -12.39 -3.89 -8.66
C GLU A 113 -13.43 -4.12 -7.56
N PRO A 114 -14.59 -3.43 -7.62
CA PRO A 114 -15.71 -3.72 -6.73
C PRO A 114 -16.17 -5.16 -6.90
N LYS A 115 -16.32 -5.87 -5.79
CA LYS A 115 -16.90 -7.20 -5.75
C LYS A 115 -18.37 -7.08 -5.40
N THR A 116 -19.24 -7.71 -6.19
CA THR A 116 -20.69 -7.71 -6.00
C THR A 116 -21.20 -9.12 -5.84
N VAL A 117 -22.25 -9.27 -5.02
CA VAL A 117 -23.03 -10.50 -4.91
C VAL A 117 -24.38 -10.25 -5.55
N VAL A 118 -24.69 -11.08 -6.54
CA VAL A 118 -26.00 -11.07 -7.21
C VAL A 118 -26.90 -12.06 -6.51
N TYR A 119 -28.14 -11.68 -6.21
CA TYR A 119 -29.15 -12.53 -5.62
C TYR A 119 -30.53 -12.25 -6.23
N LYS A 120 -31.41 -13.24 -6.15
CA LYS A 120 -32.79 -13.15 -6.64
C LYS A 120 -33.73 -13.79 -5.64
N PHE A 121 -34.84 -13.15 -5.32
CA PHE A 121 -35.92 -13.77 -4.59
C PHE A 121 -36.75 -14.64 -5.53
N VAL A 122 -37.31 -15.74 -4.99
CA VAL A 122 -38.10 -16.70 -5.79
C VAL A 122 -39.34 -16.05 -6.39
N GLU A 123 -39.92 -15.08 -5.69
CA GLU A 123 -41.09 -14.31 -6.11
C GLU A 123 -40.80 -13.11 -7.02
N SER A 124 -39.53 -12.83 -7.32
CA SER A 124 -39.12 -11.68 -8.13
C SER A 124 -38.58 -12.11 -9.50
N ASP A 125 -38.97 -11.41 -10.55
CA ASP A 125 -38.39 -11.60 -11.88
C ASP A 125 -37.08 -10.81 -12.09
N VAL A 126 -36.70 -9.94 -11.11
CA VAL A 126 -35.54 -9.06 -11.17
C VAL A 126 -34.43 -9.60 -10.28
N GLU A 127 -33.20 -9.55 -10.77
CA GLU A 127 -31.99 -9.80 -9.99
C GLU A 127 -31.55 -8.51 -9.28
N TYR A 128 -31.04 -8.67 -8.07
CA TYR A 128 -30.48 -7.60 -7.23
C TYR A 128 -28.99 -7.81 -7.05
N SER A 129 -28.25 -6.71 -6.88
CA SER A 129 -26.79 -6.74 -6.66
C SER A 129 -26.44 -5.89 -5.44
N ILE A 130 -25.63 -6.44 -4.54
CA ILE A 130 -25.05 -5.74 -3.40
C ILE A 130 -23.53 -5.77 -3.45
N ASN A 131 -22.90 -4.71 -2.98
CA ASN A 131 -21.43 -4.62 -2.91
C ASN A 131 -20.91 -5.48 -1.75
N ASP A 132 -19.93 -6.37 -2.04
CA ASP A 132 -19.24 -7.26 -1.08
C ASP A 132 -17.78 -6.83 -0.85
N GLY A 133 -17.43 -5.59 -1.15
CA GLY A 133 -16.09 -5.07 -0.97
C GLY A 133 -15.29 -4.91 -2.26
N PHE A 134 -13.99 -5.21 -2.22
CA PHE A 134 -13.08 -5.06 -3.35
C PHE A 134 -12.19 -6.29 -3.48
N THR A 135 -11.82 -6.63 -4.72
CA THR A 135 -10.82 -7.67 -4.99
C THR A 135 -9.43 -7.19 -4.55
N ALA A 136 -8.57 -8.13 -4.13
CA ALA A 136 -7.20 -7.79 -3.76
C ALA A 136 -6.45 -7.20 -4.96
N THR A 137 -5.77 -6.08 -4.74
CA THR A 137 -4.94 -5.43 -5.77
C THR A 137 -3.58 -6.09 -5.84
N SER A 138 -3.09 -6.36 -7.04
CA SER A 138 -1.72 -6.82 -7.24
C SER A 138 -1.07 -6.07 -8.40
N TYR A 139 0.24 -5.83 -8.28
CA TYR A 139 1.09 -5.30 -9.34
C TYR A 139 2.11 -6.36 -9.73
N THR A 140 2.31 -6.55 -11.01
CA THR A 140 3.40 -7.35 -11.54
C THR A 140 4.29 -6.44 -12.38
N LEU A 141 5.58 -6.43 -12.04
CA LEU A 141 6.60 -5.66 -12.73
C LEU A 141 7.61 -6.63 -13.35
N GLU A 142 8.01 -6.37 -14.58
CA GLU A 142 9.15 -7.04 -15.20
C GLU A 142 10.37 -6.13 -15.09
N PHE A 143 11.54 -6.72 -14.94
CA PHE A 143 12.81 -6.03 -14.78
C PHE A 143 13.84 -6.64 -15.71
N ASP A 144 14.83 -5.85 -16.10
CA ASP A 144 16.08 -6.36 -16.67
C ASP A 144 16.76 -7.28 -15.64
N ASP A 145 17.29 -8.41 -16.11
CA ASP A 145 18.01 -9.39 -15.28
C ASP A 145 19.40 -8.86 -14.94
N ASP A 146 19.44 -7.91 -14.01
CA ASP A 146 20.66 -7.28 -13.52
C ASP A 146 20.73 -7.39 -11.99
N ASP A 147 21.45 -8.40 -11.53
CA ASP A 147 21.64 -8.73 -10.11
C ASP A 147 22.54 -7.74 -9.34
N THR A 148 23.20 -6.81 -10.07
CA THR A 148 24.08 -5.79 -9.47
C THR A 148 23.31 -4.61 -8.89
N THR A 149 22.01 -4.48 -9.20
CA THR A 149 21.22 -3.34 -8.76
C THR A 149 20.77 -3.48 -7.29
N ALA A 150 20.74 -2.35 -6.57
CA ALA A 150 20.22 -2.30 -5.20
C ALA A 150 18.75 -2.75 -5.14
N GLY A 151 17.96 -2.46 -6.18
CA GLY A 151 16.57 -2.91 -6.32
C GLY A 151 16.43 -4.43 -6.37
N TYR A 152 17.27 -5.10 -7.13
CA TYR A 152 17.31 -6.57 -7.21
C TYR A 152 17.61 -7.19 -5.84
N THR A 153 18.67 -6.73 -5.17
CA THR A 153 19.06 -7.22 -3.85
C THR A 153 17.95 -7.00 -2.82
N ALA A 154 17.31 -5.83 -2.82
CA ALA A 154 16.20 -5.52 -1.93
C ALA A 154 14.99 -6.45 -2.18
N MET A 155 14.61 -6.66 -3.44
CA MET A 155 13.50 -7.55 -3.80
C MET A 155 13.78 -8.99 -3.40
N ARG A 156 14.99 -9.50 -3.62
CA ARG A 156 15.39 -10.83 -3.22
C ARG A 156 15.31 -11.02 -1.71
N THR A 157 15.87 -10.07 -0.94
CA THR A 157 15.82 -10.11 0.54
C THR A 157 14.39 -10.11 1.07
N LEU A 158 13.51 -9.28 0.50
CA LEU A 158 12.10 -9.21 0.91
C LEU A 158 11.32 -10.47 0.51
N THR A 159 11.65 -11.08 -0.63
CA THR A 159 11.05 -12.35 -1.07
C THR A 159 11.45 -13.49 -0.14
N ASP A 160 12.72 -13.58 0.24
CA ASP A 160 13.22 -14.63 1.15
C ASP A 160 12.63 -14.46 2.56
N ALA A 161 12.50 -13.23 3.03
CA ALA A 161 11.93 -12.91 4.33
C ALA A 161 10.40 -13.09 4.39
N GLN A 162 9.70 -13.05 3.26
CA GLN A 162 8.22 -13.12 3.13
C GLN A 162 7.48 -12.15 4.06
N THR A 163 8.07 -11.00 4.31
CA THR A 163 7.50 -9.98 5.21
C THR A 163 6.67 -8.96 4.45
N ASN A 164 5.71 -8.34 5.16
CA ASN A 164 4.97 -7.20 4.61
C ASN A 164 5.90 -6.01 4.40
N THR A 165 5.77 -5.41 3.25
CA THR A 165 6.47 -4.19 2.85
C THR A 165 5.50 -3.20 2.22
N VAL A 166 6.02 -2.08 1.76
CA VAL A 166 5.25 -1.03 1.07
C VAL A 166 5.89 -0.75 -0.28
N MET A 167 5.10 -0.83 -1.33
CA MET A 167 5.48 -0.32 -2.65
C MET A 167 5.05 1.14 -2.76
N LYS A 168 5.96 2.01 -3.15
CA LYS A 168 5.72 3.41 -3.51
C LYS A 168 5.81 3.58 -5.01
N MET A 169 4.79 4.19 -5.59
CA MET A 169 4.76 4.57 -7.00
C MET A 169 4.65 6.09 -7.07
N LEU A 170 5.67 6.74 -7.62
CA LEU A 170 5.66 8.17 -7.92
C LEU A 170 5.36 8.35 -9.39
N MET A 171 4.19 8.90 -9.69
CA MET A 171 3.75 9.16 -11.05
C MET A 171 4.40 10.44 -11.60
N ARG A 172 4.53 10.53 -12.91
CA ARG A 172 5.03 11.75 -13.60
C ARG A 172 4.24 13.01 -13.24
N SER A 173 2.96 12.87 -12.89
CA SER A 173 2.11 13.99 -12.43
C SER A 173 2.47 14.51 -11.03
N GLY A 174 3.41 13.90 -10.32
CA GLY A 174 3.72 14.17 -8.92
C GLY A 174 2.83 13.40 -7.93
N ALA A 175 1.76 12.77 -8.39
CA ALA A 175 0.91 11.95 -7.51
C ALA A 175 1.66 10.71 -7.02
N ILE A 176 1.47 10.39 -5.74
CA ILE A 176 2.14 9.24 -5.09
C ILE A 176 1.09 8.23 -4.66
N LEU A 177 1.37 6.96 -4.93
CA LEU A 177 0.58 5.83 -4.47
C LEU A 177 1.43 4.95 -3.56
N TYR A 178 0.89 4.59 -2.40
CA TYR A 178 1.45 3.61 -1.47
C TYR A 178 0.58 2.37 -1.42
N LEU A 179 1.15 1.21 -1.71
CA LEU A 179 0.51 -0.08 -1.62
C LEU A 179 1.17 -0.93 -0.54
N PRO A 180 0.49 -1.22 0.57
CA PRO A 180 0.97 -2.24 1.50
C PRO A 180 0.87 -3.60 0.80
N CYS A 181 1.97 -4.35 0.75
CA CYS A 181 2.03 -5.58 -0.04
C CYS A 181 3.02 -6.60 0.55
N THR A 182 2.87 -7.83 0.10
CA THR A 182 3.93 -8.84 0.13
C THR A 182 4.58 -8.92 -1.24
N LEU A 183 5.88 -9.15 -1.25
CA LEU A 183 6.67 -9.27 -2.48
C LEU A 183 7.02 -10.72 -2.73
N ALA A 184 6.86 -11.15 -3.99
CA ALA A 184 7.35 -12.43 -4.49
C ALA A 184 8.09 -12.18 -5.82
N MET A 185 9.38 -12.40 -5.84
CA MET A 185 10.24 -12.28 -7.01
C MET A 185 10.46 -13.66 -7.62
N ASN A 186 10.33 -13.75 -8.94
CA ASN A 186 10.79 -14.88 -9.71
C ASN A 186 12.10 -14.45 -10.40
N ASP A 187 13.21 -14.92 -9.87
CA ASP A 187 14.56 -14.63 -10.33
C ASP A 187 15.05 -15.57 -11.45
N VAL A 188 14.18 -16.48 -11.92
CA VAL A 188 14.49 -17.30 -13.10
C VAL A 188 14.35 -16.43 -14.36
N PRO A 189 15.44 -16.20 -15.10
CA PRO A 189 15.40 -15.35 -16.28
C PRO A 189 14.52 -15.93 -17.38
N ARG A 190 13.70 -15.09 -17.99
CA ARG A 190 12.99 -15.42 -19.22
C ARG A 190 13.91 -15.10 -20.40
N LEU A 191 14.33 -16.14 -21.08
CA LEU A 191 15.21 -16.04 -22.25
C LEU A 191 14.36 -16.14 -23.52
N GLN A 192 14.43 -15.11 -24.37
CA GLN A 192 13.77 -15.09 -25.66
C GLN A 192 14.73 -14.46 -26.69
N ASP A 193 14.91 -15.14 -27.82
CA ASP A 193 15.77 -14.64 -28.89
C ASP A 193 15.32 -13.25 -29.39
N GLY A 194 16.29 -12.36 -29.58
CA GLY A 194 16.03 -10.96 -29.95
C GLY A 194 15.45 -10.06 -28.85
N GLN A 195 15.35 -10.53 -27.61
CA GLN A 195 14.91 -9.73 -26.45
C GLN A 195 15.94 -9.75 -25.32
N ILE A 196 15.92 -8.73 -24.48
CA ILE A 196 16.71 -8.71 -23.25
C ILE A 196 16.16 -9.73 -22.25
N ASN A 197 17.02 -10.31 -21.43
CA ASN A 197 16.63 -11.20 -20.35
C ASN A 197 15.78 -10.44 -19.32
N ARG A 198 14.71 -11.08 -18.83
CA ARG A 198 13.78 -10.44 -17.90
C ARG A 198 13.49 -11.36 -16.72
N ILE A 199 13.38 -10.73 -15.57
CA ILE A 199 12.82 -11.33 -14.34
C ILE A 199 11.51 -10.65 -14.01
N SER A 200 10.72 -11.24 -13.12
CA SER A 200 9.44 -10.67 -12.72
C SER A 200 9.27 -10.65 -11.21
N ALA A 201 8.63 -9.59 -10.69
CA ALA A 201 8.23 -9.52 -9.30
C ALA A 201 6.73 -9.19 -9.19
N SER A 202 6.06 -9.87 -8.28
CA SER A 202 4.65 -9.68 -7.96
C SER A 202 4.51 -9.04 -6.59
N PHE A 203 3.73 -7.97 -6.52
CA PHE A 203 3.40 -7.21 -5.31
C PHE A 203 1.93 -7.47 -4.99
N ALA A 204 1.66 -8.38 -4.07
CA ALA A 204 0.30 -8.72 -3.66
C ALA A 204 -0.16 -7.79 -2.53
N GLY A 205 -1.18 -6.97 -2.79
CA GLY A 205 -1.70 -6.01 -1.82
C GLY A 205 -2.34 -6.70 -0.61
N VAL A 206 -1.94 -6.29 0.59
CA VAL A 206 -2.48 -6.78 1.87
C VAL A 206 -3.73 -6.01 2.27
N ASN A 207 -3.82 -4.73 1.89
CA ASN A 207 -4.99 -3.88 2.06
C ASN A 207 -5.04 -2.84 0.93
N ARG A 208 -6.04 -1.95 0.94
CA ARG A 208 -6.20 -0.90 -0.07
C ARG A 208 -5.00 0.04 -0.09
N HIS A 209 -4.62 0.43 -1.28
CA HIS A 209 -3.62 1.49 -1.48
C HIS A 209 -4.13 2.85 -0.97
N THR A 210 -3.20 3.73 -0.66
CA THR A 210 -3.46 5.14 -0.37
C THR A 210 -2.79 5.99 -1.45
N ARG A 211 -3.50 7.00 -1.94
CA ARG A 211 -3.02 7.87 -3.01
C ARG A 211 -3.09 9.32 -2.56
N TYR A 212 -2.02 10.05 -2.81
CA TYR A 212 -1.93 11.50 -2.59
C TYR A 212 -1.75 12.20 -3.94
N SER A 213 -2.45 13.31 -4.11
CA SER A 213 -2.23 14.22 -5.24
C SER A 213 -0.87 14.91 -5.11
N ALA A 214 -0.39 15.46 -6.22
CA ALA A 214 0.79 16.32 -6.22
C ALA A 214 0.52 17.61 -5.46
#